data_dcd311a3732d8001f52d8c57b2d579db
#
_entry.id   dcd311a3732d8001f52d8c57b2d579db
#
_cell.length_a   1.000
_cell.length_b   1.000
_cell.length_c   1.000
_cell.angle_alpha   90.00
_cell.angle_beta   90.00
_cell.angle_gamma   90.00
#
_symmetry.space_group_name_H-M   'P 1'
#
loop_
_entity.id
_entity.type
_entity.pdbx_description
1 polymer ?
#
loop_
_entity_poly.entity_id
_entity_poly.type
_entity_poly.pdbx_seq_one_letter_code
_entity_poly.pdbx_strand_id
1 'polypeptide(L)'
;GIDASPSGRWIAASGKLQPTTTVFDFKQFQTAVENEDFQGEFRGVPIINYDSVVEGEVPVGQGPLHTQYDGKGNAYTSLFIESAVAKWSLPPWDEETKQDMSQAVTDKISVQYNIGHLVIPGSDTKEPYGDWLVAMNKLKKNRGLSVGPEMPETSQLIDISGEEMTMIEEDYTPPEPHFAQAVPADVINPIEVYKQENNDHPEARWDPENTGVERTGPNEVTVHIIAKRSQYYPDKVEVQQGDEVTFHLTNIEQVSDMIHGFGIAEHNMNAIVAPGETKTFSITADKAGVYPFYCTNFCSALHQEMQGYLEVKPR
;
A
#
# COMPACT_ATOMS: atom_id res chain seq x y z
N GLY A 1 9.98 -9.61 15.01
CA GLY A 1 11.04 -9.29 14.07
C GLY A 1 12.33 -8.93 14.76
N ILE A 2 13.43 -9.09 14.04
CA ILE A 2 14.76 -8.58 14.44
C ILE A 2 15.32 -7.92 13.22
N ASP A 3 15.52 -6.61 13.28
CA ASP A 3 15.82 -5.78 12.12
C ASP A 3 17.01 -4.85 12.47
N ALA A 4 18.05 -4.84 11.60
CA ALA A 4 19.24 -4.03 11.82
C ALA A 4 19.09 -2.65 11.17
N SER A 5 19.50 -1.60 11.88
CA SER A 5 19.53 -0.25 11.32
C SER A 5 20.57 -0.12 10.18
N PRO A 6 20.43 0.86 9.29
CA PRO A 6 21.35 1.09 8.17
C PRO A 6 22.82 1.24 8.59
N SER A 7 23.06 1.80 9.75
CA SER A 7 24.41 1.92 10.32
C SER A 7 25.01 0.57 10.77
N GLY A 8 24.20 -0.46 10.92
CA GLY A 8 24.58 -1.74 11.51
C GLY A 8 24.84 -1.68 13.02
N ARG A 9 24.64 -0.53 13.65
CA ARG A 9 24.87 -0.35 15.09
C ARG A 9 23.69 -0.77 15.93
N TRP A 10 22.47 -0.36 15.53
CA TRP A 10 21.26 -0.61 16.29
C TRP A 10 20.50 -1.81 15.75
N ILE A 11 20.06 -2.66 16.63
CA ILE A 11 19.21 -3.81 16.30
C ILE A 11 17.89 -3.63 17.02
N ALA A 12 16.79 -3.49 16.28
CA ALA A 12 15.44 -3.46 16.81
C ALA A 12 14.89 -4.88 16.91
N ALA A 13 14.50 -5.30 18.10
CA ALA A 13 13.86 -6.59 18.34
C ALA A 13 12.44 -6.37 18.85
N SER A 14 11.46 -6.91 18.11
CA SER A 14 10.04 -6.77 18.39
C SER A 14 9.41 -8.11 18.71
N GLY A 15 8.75 -8.20 19.85
CA GLY A 15 8.00 -9.37 20.28
C GLY A 15 6.50 -9.11 20.24
N LYS A 16 5.77 -9.85 19.43
CA LYS A 16 4.32 -9.66 19.14
C LYS A 16 3.43 -9.47 20.37
N LEU A 17 3.82 -10.01 21.51
CA LEU A 17 3.04 -9.97 22.75
C LEU A 17 3.51 -8.89 23.73
N GLN A 18 4.58 -8.16 23.40
CA GLN A 18 5.09 -7.02 24.16
C GLN A 18 4.75 -5.74 23.40
N PRO A 19 4.30 -4.67 24.06
CA PRO A 19 3.98 -3.41 23.39
C PRO A 19 5.22 -2.56 23.07
N THR A 20 6.41 -3.13 23.24
CA THR A 20 7.69 -2.44 23.08
C THR A 20 8.56 -3.08 21.98
N THR A 21 9.38 -2.24 21.36
CA THR A 21 10.51 -2.67 20.54
C THR A 21 11.79 -2.41 21.33
N THR A 22 12.55 -3.46 21.62
CA THR A 22 13.83 -3.36 22.31
C THR A 22 14.92 -3.00 21.32
N VAL A 23 15.73 -2.00 21.63
CA VAL A 23 16.87 -1.57 20.84
C VAL A 23 18.16 -2.00 21.51
N PHE A 24 18.94 -2.80 20.78
CA PHE A 24 20.26 -3.27 21.23
C PHE A 24 21.36 -2.48 20.53
N ASP A 25 22.44 -2.14 21.25
CA ASP A 25 23.68 -1.65 20.69
C ASP A 25 24.60 -2.81 20.29
N PHE A 26 24.75 -3.07 18.99
CA PHE A 26 25.57 -4.17 18.49
C PHE A 26 27.05 -4.04 18.88
N LYS A 27 27.56 -2.82 19.05
CA LYS A 27 28.94 -2.61 19.54
C LYS A 27 29.09 -3.01 21.00
N GLN A 28 28.10 -2.68 21.84
CA GLN A 28 28.08 -3.15 23.23
C GLN A 28 27.92 -4.66 23.31
N PHE A 29 27.12 -5.25 22.42
CA PHE A 29 26.98 -6.70 22.31
C PHE A 29 28.35 -7.38 22.02
N GLN A 30 29.13 -6.87 21.05
CA GLN A 30 30.46 -7.38 20.78
C GLN A 30 31.39 -7.25 21.99
N THR A 31 31.37 -6.10 22.66
CA THR A 31 32.17 -5.84 23.88
C THR A 31 31.78 -6.79 25.01
N ALA A 32 30.48 -7.05 25.23
CA ALA A 32 29.99 -7.98 26.23
C ALA A 32 30.47 -9.41 25.97
N VAL A 33 30.48 -9.84 24.71
CA VAL A 33 31.05 -11.16 24.32
C VAL A 33 32.55 -11.24 24.60
N GLU A 34 33.32 -10.21 24.21
CA GLU A 34 34.76 -10.14 24.41
C GLU A 34 35.16 -10.14 25.90
N ASN A 35 34.35 -9.53 26.75
CA ASN A 35 34.57 -9.44 28.18
C ASN A 35 33.90 -10.58 29.00
N GLU A 36 33.26 -11.56 28.31
CA GLU A 36 32.52 -12.65 28.95
C GLU A 36 31.44 -12.14 29.95
N ASP A 37 30.79 -10.99 29.63
CA ASP A 37 29.73 -10.42 30.44
C ASP A 37 28.43 -11.20 30.22
N PHE A 38 28.35 -12.32 30.93
CA PHE A 38 27.24 -13.27 30.85
C PHE A 38 26.46 -13.33 32.14
N GLN A 39 25.14 -13.39 32.07
CA GLN A 39 24.24 -13.55 33.20
C GLN A 39 23.77 -14.99 33.43
N GLY A 40 24.24 -15.93 32.62
CA GLY A 40 23.89 -17.35 32.71
C GLY A 40 24.23 -18.15 31.49
N GLU A 41 23.61 -19.32 31.40
CA GLU A 41 23.80 -20.26 30.28
C GLU A 41 22.47 -20.97 29.95
N PHE A 42 22.22 -21.21 28.68
CA PHE A 42 21.13 -22.03 28.21
C PHE A 42 21.62 -23.05 27.17
N ARG A 43 21.53 -24.34 27.52
CA ARG A 43 21.98 -25.46 26.67
C ARG A 43 23.42 -25.35 26.17
N GLY A 44 24.33 -24.91 27.04
CA GLY A 44 25.75 -24.75 26.73
C GLY A 44 26.07 -23.45 25.95
N VAL A 45 25.08 -22.57 25.76
CA VAL A 45 25.27 -21.26 25.14
C VAL A 45 25.21 -20.17 26.21
N PRO A 46 26.26 -19.32 26.35
CA PRO A 46 26.23 -18.21 27.29
C PRO A 46 25.09 -17.23 26.96
N ILE A 47 24.46 -16.74 28.03
CA ILE A 47 23.45 -15.68 27.95
C ILE A 47 24.12 -14.36 28.27
N ILE A 48 24.19 -13.45 27.28
CA ILE A 48 24.74 -12.11 27.47
C ILE A 48 23.91 -11.35 28.50
N ASN A 49 24.59 -10.55 29.34
CA ASN A 49 23.94 -9.68 30.30
C ASN A 49 23.07 -8.65 29.53
N TYR A 50 21.75 -8.72 29.77
CA TYR A 50 20.77 -7.90 29.07
C TYR A 50 21.04 -6.41 29.24
N ASP A 51 21.28 -5.98 30.47
CA ASP A 51 21.48 -4.58 30.83
C ASP A 51 22.72 -3.95 30.19
N SER A 52 23.69 -4.80 29.80
CA SER A 52 24.93 -4.33 29.15
C SER A 52 24.79 -4.03 27.67
N VAL A 53 23.70 -4.49 27.03
CA VAL A 53 23.57 -4.45 25.57
C VAL A 53 22.29 -3.73 25.09
N VAL A 54 21.35 -3.47 25.99
CA VAL A 54 20.11 -2.77 25.70
C VAL A 54 20.32 -1.26 25.80
N GLU A 55 20.01 -0.55 24.71
CA GLU A 55 20.00 0.92 24.69
C GLU A 55 18.67 1.47 25.22
N GLY A 56 17.55 0.79 24.94
CA GLY A 56 16.23 1.16 25.42
C GLY A 56 15.09 0.29 24.90
N GLU A 57 13.90 0.47 25.49
CA GLU A 57 12.67 -0.19 25.10
C GLU A 57 11.62 0.85 24.72
N VAL A 58 11.39 1.00 23.40
CA VAL A 58 10.45 1.99 22.84
C VAL A 58 9.03 1.45 22.88
N PRO A 59 8.07 2.12 23.56
CA PRO A 59 6.68 1.65 23.67
C PRO A 59 5.87 1.98 22.42
N VAL A 60 6.17 1.30 21.31
CA VAL A 60 5.60 1.56 20.00
C VAL A 60 4.10 1.25 19.88
N GLY A 61 3.58 0.30 20.68
CA GLY A 61 2.16 -0.11 20.66
C GLY A 61 1.98 -1.61 20.51
N GLN A 62 0.73 -2.06 20.30
CA GLN A 62 0.33 -3.47 20.40
C GLN A 62 0.74 -4.32 19.20
N GLY A 63 1.47 -5.37 19.46
CA GLY A 63 1.85 -6.37 18.46
C GLY A 63 2.95 -5.94 17.51
N PRO A 64 4.07 -5.35 17.99
CA PRO A 64 5.17 -4.95 17.13
C PRO A 64 5.81 -6.16 16.46
N LEU A 65 6.10 -6.09 15.14
CA LEU A 65 6.69 -7.18 14.37
C LEU A 65 7.96 -6.77 13.64
N HIS A 66 7.83 -6.06 12.53
CA HIS A 66 8.94 -5.72 11.64
C HIS A 66 9.24 -4.24 11.69
N THR A 67 10.52 -3.90 11.58
CA THR A 67 11.00 -2.53 11.60
C THR A 67 11.77 -2.22 10.32
N GLN A 68 11.48 -1.08 9.70
CA GLN A 68 12.19 -0.52 8.56
C GLN A 68 12.70 0.87 8.90
N TYR A 69 13.63 1.40 8.10
CA TYR A 69 14.35 2.63 8.40
C TYR A 69 14.43 3.56 7.18
N ASP A 70 14.33 4.87 7.41
CA ASP A 70 14.38 5.88 6.34
C ASP A 70 15.78 6.47 6.07
N GLY A 71 16.78 6.07 6.85
CA GLY A 71 18.12 6.64 6.76
C GLY A 71 18.26 8.06 7.32
N LYS A 72 17.17 8.67 7.80
CA LYS A 72 17.14 10.03 8.40
C LYS A 72 17.14 10.00 9.92
N GLY A 73 17.30 8.82 10.50
CA GLY A 73 17.26 8.59 11.95
C GLY A 73 15.92 8.14 12.47
N ASN A 74 14.96 7.83 11.61
CA ASN A 74 13.68 7.28 12.03
C ASN A 74 13.60 5.78 11.72
N ALA A 75 12.84 5.09 12.58
CA ALA A 75 12.44 3.71 12.43
C ALA A 75 10.91 3.62 12.37
N TYR A 76 10.40 2.65 11.62
CA TYR A 76 8.98 2.42 11.39
C TYR A 76 8.67 0.97 11.74
N THR A 77 7.82 0.76 12.73
CA THR A 77 7.49 -0.58 13.21
C THR A 77 6.03 -0.92 12.94
N SER A 78 5.79 -2.07 12.32
CA SER A 78 4.44 -2.58 12.10
C SER A 78 3.84 -3.11 13.41
N LEU A 79 2.59 -2.75 13.67
CA LEU A 79 1.83 -3.12 14.86
C LEU A 79 0.70 -4.07 14.46
N PHE A 80 0.97 -5.37 14.46
CA PHE A 80 0.07 -6.42 13.96
C PHE A 80 -1.30 -6.44 14.67
N ILE A 81 -1.32 -6.27 16.00
CA ILE A 81 -2.55 -6.31 16.79
C ILE A 81 -3.30 -4.98 16.68
N GLU A 82 -2.59 -3.87 16.76
CA GLU A 82 -3.15 -2.52 16.70
C GLU A 82 -3.59 -2.11 15.30
N SER A 83 -3.04 -2.79 14.26
CA SER A 83 -3.27 -2.46 12.85
C SER A 83 -2.83 -1.02 12.53
N ALA A 84 -1.58 -0.74 12.85
CA ALA A 84 -0.96 0.58 12.66
C ALA A 84 0.52 0.46 12.31
N VAL A 85 1.12 1.55 11.90
CA VAL A 85 2.57 1.75 11.81
C VAL A 85 2.96 2.83 12.80
N ALA A 86 3.96 2.57 13.63
CA ALA A 86 4.56 3.56 14.53
C ALA A 86 5.88 4.07 13.94
N LYS A 87 6.04 5.38 13.90
CA LYS A 87 7.29 6.08 13.58
C LYS A 87 7.97 6.46 14.89
N TRP A 88 9.25 6.20 15.01
CA TRP A 88 10.02 6.51 16.21
C TRP A 88 11.49 6.83 15.89
N SER A 89 12.13 7.65 16.72
CA SER A 89 13.52 8.06 16.55
C SER A 89 14.50 6.98 17.00
N LEU A 90 15.55 6.75 16.17
CA LEU A 90 16.67 5.91 16.58
C LEU A 90 17.59 6.61 17.59
N PRO A 91 18.34 5.83 18.40
CA PRO A 91 19.38 6.44 19.25
C PRO A 91 20.49 7.16 18.43
N PRO A 92 21.27 8.10 19.02
CA PRO A 92 21.29 8.37 20.47
C PRO A 92 20.14 9.26 20.91
N TRP A 93 19.50 8.87 22.01
CA TRP A 93 18.47 9.68 22.65
C TRP A 93 19.07 10.63 23.68
N ASP A 94 18.42 11.76 23.90
CA ASP A 94 18.75 12.67 24.98
C ASP A 94 18.27 12.12 26.35
N GLU A 95 18.65 12.79 27.42
CA GLU A 95 18.34 12.34 28.77
C GLU A 95 16.84 12.38 29.10
N GLU A 96 16.07 13.27 28.45
CA GLU A 96 14.62 13.37 28.62
C GLU A 96 13.94 12.16 27.99
N THR A 97 14.27 11.85 26.74
CA THR A 97 13.76 10.66 26.02
C THR A 97 14.15 9.37 26.74
N LYS A 98 15.38 9.27 27.29
CA LYS A 98 15.80 8.10 28.06
C LYS A 98 15.00 7.91 29.38
N GLN A 99 14.54 9.01 29.98
CA GLN A 99 13.67 8.93 31.17
C GLN A 99 12.22 8.57 30.84
N ASP A 100 11.77 8.95 29.65
CA ASP A 100 10.45 8.64 29.14
C ASP A 100 10.52 8.21 27.67
N MET A 101 10.74 6.92 27.45
CA MET A 101 10.90 6.34 26.10
C MET A 101 9.66 6.51 25.20
N SER A 102 8.52 6.94 25.74
CA SER A 102 7.36 7.27 24.90
C SER A 102 7.60 8.47 23.99
N GLN A 103 8.52 9.35 24.36
CA GLN A 103 8.92 10.51 23.56
C GLN A 103 9.73 10.12 22.28
N ALA A 104 10.28 8.92 22.25
CA ALA A 104 10.91 8.41 21.03
C ALA A 104 9.87 8.13 19.92
N VAL A 105 8.61 7.85 20.27
CA VAL A 105 7.52 7.64 19.30
C VAL A 105 7.01 9.00 18.84
N THR A 106 7.24 9.30 17.56
CA THR A 106 6.95 10.63 16.98
C THR A 106 5.64 10.69 16.19
N ASP A 107 5.18 9.55 15.66
CA ASP A 107 3.93 9.49 14.92
C ASP A 107 3.36 8.07 14.84
N LYS A 108 2.07 7.95 14.55
CA LYS A 108 1.40 6.66 14.36
C LYS A 108 0.25 6.79 13.35
N ILE A 109 0.26 5.95 12.31
CA ILE A 109 -0.81 5.89 11.32
C ILE A 109 -1.55 4.56 11.37
N SER A 110 -2.89 4.61 11.31
CA SER A 110 -3.72 3.42 11.18
C SER A 110 -3.67 2.86 9.77
N VAL A 111 -3.59 1.54 9.66
CA VAL A 111 -3.61 0.77 8.42
C VAL A 111 -4.71 -0.29 8.44
N GLN A 112 -4.78 -1.15 7.44
CA GLN A 112 -5.72 -2.28 7.44
C GLN A 112 -5.28 -3.38 8.41
N TYR A 113 -6.14 -4.40 8.62
CA TYR A 113 -5.95 -5.39 9.67
C TYR A 113 -4.71 -6.27 9.49
N ASN A 114 -4.11 -6.55 10.63
CA ASN A 114 -3.01 -7.48 10.76
C ASN A 114 -1.85 -7.17 9.82
N ILE A 115 -1.39 -5.94 9.85
CA ILE A 115 -0.17 -5.56 9.14
C ILE A 115 0.98 -6.51 9.51
N GLY A 116 1.70 -6.98 8.51
CA GLY A 116 2.90 -7.78 8.68
C GLY A 116 4.17 -7.00 8.35
N HIS A 117 4.74 -7.28 7.17
CA HIS A 117 5.95 -6.60 6.72
C HIS A 117 5.69 -5.17 6.23
N LEU A 118 6.76 -4.40 6.30
CA LEU A 118 6.89 -3.05 5.74
C LEU A 118 7.97 -3.06 4.68
N VAL A 119 7.91 -2.12 3.75
CA VAL A 119 8.99 -1.84 2.81
C VAL A 119 9.24 -0.34 2.76
N ILE A 120 10.48 0.05 3.04
CA ILE A 120 11.00 1.38 2.72
C ILE A 120 12.15 1.18 1.73
N PRO A 121 12.24 1.93 0.62
CA PRO A 121 13.29 1.76 -0.37
C PRO A 121 14.69 1.82 0.25
N GLY A 122 15.46 0.76 0.03
CA GLY A 122 16.83 0.64 0.52
C GLY A 122 17.00 0.48 2.02
N SER A 123 15.92 0.28 2.80
CA SER A 123 15.99 0.12 4.27
C SER A 123 16.93 -1.01 4.72
N ASP A 124 17.04 -2.07 3.94
CA ASP A 124 17.94 -3.21 4.21
C ASP A 124 19.38 -2.95 3.75
N THR A 125 19.71 -1.71 3.39
CA THR A 125 21.04 -1.26 2.97
C THR A 125 21.62 -0.22 3.92
N LYS A 126 22.87 0.18 3.68
CA LYS A 126 23.50 1.26 4.44
C LYS A 126 22.98 2.65 4.08
N GLU A 127 22.35 2.77 2.93
CA GLU A 127 21.88 4.04 2.37
C GLU A 127 20.41 3.89 1.92
N PRO A 128 19.45 3.89 2.86
CA PRO A 128 18.05 3.97 2.51
C PRO A 128 17.77 5.21 1.65
N TYR A 129 16.85 5.05 0.71
CA TYR A 129 16.47 6.13 -0.20
C TYR A 129 14.95 6.14 -0.38
N GLY A 130 14.42 7.31 -0.69
CA GLY A 130 12.98 7.50 -0.90
C GLY A 130 12.20 7.76 0.38
N ASP A 131 11.09 8.40 0.19
CA ASP A 131 10.22 8.93 1.23
C ASP A 131 8.88 8.18 1.28
N TRP A 132 8.90 6.91 0.93
CA TRP A 132 7.72 6.05 0.82
C TRP A 132 7.86 4.82 1.70
N LEU A 133 6.74 4.45 2.33
CA LEU A 133 6.59 3.20 3.06
C LEU A 133 5.40 2.44 2.47
N VAL A 134 5.59 1.15 2.18
CA VAL A 134 4.50 0.26 1.82
C VAL A 134 4.17 -0.64 3.01
N ALA A 135 2.92 -0.57 3.46
CA ALA A 135 2.37 -1.42 4.51
C ALA A 135 1.56 -2.57 3.90
N MET A 136 1.95 -3.82 4.18
CA MET A 136 1.28 -5.01 3.65
C MET A 136 0.36 -5.61 4.71
N ASN A 137 -0.94 -5.60 4.44
CA ASN A 137 -1.96 -5.97 5.40
C ASN A 137 -2.53 -7.36 5.06
N LYS A 138 -2.56 -8.23 6.05
CA LYS A 138 -3.01 -9.63 5.89
C LYS A 138 -4.53 -9.76 5.85
N LEU A 139 -5.24 -8.76 6.36
CA LEU A 139 -6.70 -8.70 6.32
C LEU A 139 -7.14 -7.27 6.08
N LYS A 140 -8.22 -7.08 5.34
CA LYS A 140 -8.88 -5.77 5.20
C LYS A 140 -9.96 -5.62 6.27
N LYS A 141 -10.17 -4.40 6.75
CA LYS A 141 -11.34 -4.05 7.57
C LYS A 141 -12.61 -4.44 6.81
N ASN A 142 -13.58 -4.99 7.54
CA ASN A 142 -14.83 -5.51 7.01
C ASN A 142 -14.74 -6.85 6.25
N ARG A 143 -13.59 -7.48 6.18
CA ARG A 143 -13.50 -8.85 5.69
C ARG A 143 -14.38 -9.77 6.53
N GLY A 144 -15.11 -10.67 5.86
CA GLY A 144 -16.00 -11.60 6.52
C GLY A 144 -17.36 -11.03 6.93
N LEU A 145 -17.75 -9.85 6.44
CA LEU A 145 -19.13 -9.41 6.51
C LEU A 145 -20.02 -10.40 5.74
N SER A 146 -21.19 -10.71 6.31
CA SER A 146 -22.13 -11.68 5.75
C SER A 146 -22.83 -11.24 4.47
N VAL A 147 -22.61 -10.01 4.02
CA VAL A 147 -23.22 -9.41 2.83
C VAL A 147 -22.15 -8.77 1.94
N GLY A 148 -22.24 -9.05 0.66
CA GLY A 148 -21.32 -8.55 -0.35
C GLY A 148 -20.08 -9.42 -0.56
N PRO A 149 -19.22 -9.07 -1.52
CA PRO A 149 -17.97 -9.77 -1.78
C PRO A 149 -17.01 -9.65 -0.60
N GLU A 150 -16.16 -10.65 -0.42
CA GLU A 150 -15.06 -10.55 0.51
C GLU A 150 -14.14 -9.40 0.10
N MET A 151 -13.70 -8.60 1.07
CA MET A 151 -12.71 -7.57 0.83
C MET A 151 -11.33 -8.22 0.82
N PRO A 152 -10.54 -8.09 -0.26
CA PRO A 152 -9.20 -8.64 -0.34
C PRO A 152 -8.24 -7.90 0.58
N GLU A 153 -7.09 -8.47 0.79
CA GLU A 153 -5.96 -7.82 1.44
C GLU A 153 -5.46 -6.65 0.60
N THR A 154 -4.81 -5.70 1.24
CA THR A 154 -4.30 -4.50 0.57
C THR A 154 -2.84 -4.22 0.89
N SER A 155 -2.18 -3.51 -0.01
CA SER A 155 -0.97 -2.76 0.25
C SER A 155 -1.31 -1.28 0.31
N GLN A 156 -0.75 -0.59 1.29
CA GLN A 156 -0.99 0.83 1.50
C GLN A 156 0.30 1.59 1.32
N LEU A 157 0.29 2.57 0.40
CA LEU A 157 1.38 3.49 0.17
C LEU A 157 1.26 4.68 1.12
N ILE A 158 2.31 4.94 1.88
CA ILE A 158 2.37 5.97 2.91
C ILE A 158 3.55 6.89 2.60
N ASP A 159 3.29 8.20 2.52
CA ASP A 159 4.32 9.23 2.46
C ASP A 159 4.94 9.41 3.85
N ILE A 160 6.26 9.29 3.93
CA ILE A 160 7.07 9.45 5.14
C ILE A 160 8.08 10.62 5.03
N SER A 161 7.91 11.48 4.05
CA SER A 161 8.80 12.64 3.81
C SER A 161 8.74 13.69 4.91
N GLY A 162 7.57 13.82 5.54
CA GLY A 162 7.26 14.79 6.58
C GLY A 162 7.47 14.30 8.02
N GLU A 163 7.08 15.13 8.97
CA GLU A 163 7.05 14.77 10.39
C GLU A 163 5.95 13.74 10.64
N GLU A 164 4.77 13.95 10.05
CA GLU A 164 3.63 13.04 10.12
C GLU A 164 3.58 12.14 8.87
N MET A 165 3.11 10.92 9.04
CA MET A 165 2.88 9.95 7.96
C MET A 165 1.52 10.22 7.30
N THR A 166 1.46 10.19 5.96
CA THR A 166 0.22 10.42 5.22
C THR A 166 -0.08 9.24 4.30
N MET A 167 -1.31 8.70 4.41
CA MET A 167 -1.81 7.68 3.49
C MET A 167 -2.05 8.29 2.11
N ILE A 168 -1.38 7.75 1.09
CA ILE A 168 -1.49 8.23 -0.29
C ILE A 168 -2.43 7.37 -1.09
N GLU A 169 -2.26 6.03 -1.00
CA GLU A 169 -3.01 5.10 -1.82
C GLU A 169 -3.19 3.76 -1.08
N GLU A 170 -4.29 3.09 -1.36
CA GLU A 170 -4.54 1.72 -0.96
C GLU A 170 -4.87 0.89 -2.21
N ASP A 171 -4.12 -0.16 -2.46
CA ASP A 171 -4.32 -1.03 -3.62
C ASP A 171 -4.53 -2.48 -3.20
N TYR A 172 -5.37 -3.20 -3.94
CA TYR A 172 -5.65 -4.60 -3.70
C TYR A 172 -4.46 -5.47 -4.05
N THR A 173 -4.20 -6.45 -3.21
CA THR A 173 -3.14 -7.41 -3.42
C THR A 173 -3.67 -8.84 -3.43
N PRO A 174 -2.94 -9.79 -4.03
CA PRO A 174 -3.22 -11.21 -3.81
C PRO A 174 -3.27 -11.55 -2.33
N PRO A 175 -4.06 -12.56 -1.93
CA PRO A 175 -4.22 -12.94 -0.53
C PRO A 175 -2.90 -13.13 0.23
N GLU A 176 -2.91 -12.64 1.48
CA GLU A 176 -1.78 -12.69 2.40
C GLU A 176 -0.47 -12.11 1.84
N PRO A 177 -0.43 -10.83 1.45
CA PRO A 177 0.84 -10.21 1.07
C PRO A 177 1.82 -10.33 2.24
N HIS A 178 2.94 -11.00 2.01
CA HIS A 178 3.88 -11.33 3.08
C HIS A 178 5.15 -10.51 3.01
N PHE A 179 5.70 -10.37 1.82
CA PHE A 179 6.95 -9.64 1.58
C PHE A 179 6.87 -8.87 0.27
N ALA A 180 7.49 -7.70 0.24
CA ALA A 180 7.71 -6.91 -0.96
C ALA A 180 9.12 -6.32 -0.95
N GLN A 181 9.56 -5.85 -2.10
CA GLN A 181 10.86 -5.20 -2.26
C GLN A 181 10.70 -3.98 -3.17
N ALA A 182 11.26 -2.85 -2.74
CA ALA A 182 11.36 -1.68 -3.59
C ALA A 182 12.61 -1.79 -4.48
N VAL A 183 12.43 -1.60 -5.77
CA VAL A 183 13.51 -1.66 -6.76
C VAL A 183 13.54 -0.34 -7.52
N PRO A 184 14.71 0.32 -7.68
CA PRO A 184 14.82 1.54 -8.48
C PRO A 184 14.31 1.33 -9.90
N ALA A 185 13.58 2.30 -10.44
CA ALA A 185 12.95 2.19 -11.76
C ALA A 185 13.96 1.99 -12.91
N ASP A 186 15.16 2.54 -12.78
CA ASP A 186 16.25 2.40 -13.75
C ASP A 186 16.89 1.00 -13.76
N VAL A 187 16.67 0.21 -12.72
CA VAL A 187 17.11 -1.21 -12.63
C VAL A 187 16.05 -2.14 -13.23
N ILE A 188 14.78 -1.71 -13.21
CA ILE A 188 13.67 -2.47 -13.80
C ILE A 188 13.65 -2.18 -15.31
N ASN A 189 13.65 -3.25 -16.11
CA ASN A 189 13.45 -3.17 -17.55
C ASN A 189 12.17 -3.93 -17.93
N PRO A 190 10.98 -3.35 -17.72
CA PRO A 190 9.70 -4.01 -17.97
C PRO A 190 9.53 -4.25 -19.47
N ILE A 191 9.00 -5.41 -19.83
CA ILE A 191 8.64 -5.74 -21.20
C ILE A 191 7.25 -5.17 -21.47
N GLU A 192 7.16 -4.20 -22.38
CA GLU A 192 5.90 -3.70 -22.89
C GLU A 192 5.46 -4.54 -24.09
N VAL A 193 4.42 -5.36 -23.91
CA VAL A 193 3.83 -6.19 -24.96
C VAL A 193 2.85 -5.36 -25.82
N TYR A 194 2.03 -4.56 -25.16
CA TYR A 194 1.04 -3.69 -25.76
C TYR A 194 1.44 -2.24 -25.56
N LYS A 195 2.22 -1.72 -26.49
CA LYS A 195 2.74 -0.35 -26.39
C LYS A 195 1.66 0.68 -26.70
N GLN A 196 1.72 1.81 -26.02
CA GLN A 196 0.84 2.95 -26.25
C GLN A 196 0.83 3.39 -27.72
N GLU A 197 1.99 3.43 -28.36
CA GLU A 197 2.16 3.82 -29.76
C GLU A 197 1.43 2.92 -30.78
N ASN A 198 1.01 1.71 -30.36
CA ASN A 198 0.25 0.76 -31.16
C ASN A 198 -1.28 0.91 -31.00
N ASN A 199 -1.74 1.82 -30.16
CA ASN A 199 -3.14 2.13 -30.00
C ASN A 199 -3.50 3.38 -30.83
N ASP A 200 -4.17 3.20 -31.96
CA ASP A 200 -4.53 4.27 -32.88
C ASP A 200 -5.78 5.08 -32.44
N HIS A 201 -6.38 4.74 -31.30
CA HIS A 201 -7.58 5.42 -30.83
C HIS A 201 -7.24 6.82 -30.29
N PRO A 202 -7.84 7.91 -30.81
CA PRO A 202 -7.44 9.29 -30.46
C PRO A 202 -7.70 9.63 -28.99
N GLU A 203 -8.67 8.95 -28.36
CA GLU A 203 -9.07 9.18 -26.98
C GLU A 203 -8.49 8.14 -26.02
N ALA A 204 -7.47 7.38 -26.43
CA ALA A 204 -6.78 6.45 -25.54
C ALA A 204 -6.04 7.18 -24.42
N ARG A 205 -6.12 6.66 -23.18
CA ARG A 205 -5.37 7.16 -22.02
C ARG A 205 -4.55 6.03 -21.43
N TRP A 206 -3.32 6.33 -21.03
CA TRP A 206 -2.37 5.34 -20.49
C TRP A 206 -1.92 5.69 -19.08
N ASP A 207 -2.21 6.90 -18.64
CA ASP A 207 -1.88 7.41 -17.33
C ASP A 207 -3.18 7.66 -16.53
N PRO A 208 -3.37 7.04 -15.37
CA PRO A 208 -4.53 7.30 -14.51
C PRO A 208 -4.77 8.78 -14.18
N GLU A 209 -3.71 9.58 -14.09
CA GLU A 209 -3.84 11.04 -13.85
C GLU A 209 -4.53 11.78 -15.01
N ASN A 210 -4.55 11.20 -16.19
CA ASN A 210 -5.17 11.76 -17.40
C ASN A 210 -6.56 11.16 -17.67
N THR A 211 -7.20 10.59 -16.65
CA THR A 211 -8.56 10.04 -16.73
C THR A 211 -9.56 10.98 -16.07
N GLY A 212 -10.84 10.71 -16.22
CA GLY A 212 -11.90 11.46 -15.54
C GLY A 212 -13.05 11.87 -16.44
N VAL A 213 -13.82 12.83 -15.94
CA VAL A 213 -15.07 13.31 -16.53
C VAL A 213 -14.86 14.71 -17.10
N GLU A 214 -15.14 14.89 -18.37
CA GLU A 214 -15.07 16.17 -19.07
C GLU A 214 -16.46 16.53 -19.65
N ARG A 215 -16.95 17.73 -19.34
CA ARG A 215 -18.17 18.26 -19.93
C ARG A 215 -17.84 18.96 -21.25
N THR A 216 -18.23 18.36 -22.35
CA THR A 216 -17.95 18.85 -23.71
C THR A 216 -19.08 19.70 -24.30
N GLY A 217 -20.27 19.66 -23.68
CA GLY A 217 -21.43 20.45 -24.09
C GLY A 217 -22.48 20.60 -22.98
N PRO A 218 -23.61 21.28 -23.24
CA PRO A 218 -24.66 21.49 -22.23
C PRO A 218 -25.21 20.20 -21.63
N ASN A 219 -25.28 19.14 -22.43
CA ASN A 219 -25.75 17.80 -22.07
C ASN A 219 -24.80 16.71 -22.58
N GLU A 220 -23.58 17.05 -22.92
CA GLU A 220 -22.58 16.14 -23.48
C GLU A 220 -21.43 16.00 -22.48
N VAL A 221 -21.10 14.76 -22.16
CA VAL A 221 -20.04 14.41 -21.22
C VAL A 221 -19.17 13.33 -21.83
N THR A 222 -17.88 13.53 -21.78
CA THR A 222 -16.87 12.52 -22.14
C THR A 222 -16.21 12.01 -20.87
N VAL A 223 -16.06 10.69 -20.78
CA VAL A 223 -15.45 10.02 -19.64
C VAL A 223 -14.30 9.14 -20.14
N HIS A 224 -13.10 9.43 -19.70
CA HIS A 224 -11.94 8.59 -19.95
C HIS A 224 -11.72 7.66 -18.77
N ILE A 225 -11.73 6.36 -19.02
CA ILE A 225 -11.52 5.32 -18.01
C ILE A 225 -10.37 4.42 -18.45
N ILE A 226 -9.48 4.11 -17.53
CA ILE A 226 -8.49 3.06 -17.66
C ILE A 226 -8.97 1.82 -16.91
N ALA A 227 -8.87 0.66 -17.57
CA ALA A 227 -9.01 -0.65 -16.95
C ALA A 227 -7.62 -1.26 -16.74
N LYS A 228 -7.31 -1.59 -15.50
CA LYS A 228 -6.10 -2.30 -15.10
C LYS A 228 -6.49 -3.25 -13.97
N ARG A 229 -5.92 -4.42 -13.88
CA ARG A 229 -6.25 -5.42 -12.87
C ARG A 229 -5.97 -4.90 -11.46
N SER A 230 -6.93 -4.81 -10.55
CA SER A 230 -8.35 -5.17 -10.68
C SER A 230 -9.20 -3.94 -10.38
N GLN A 231 -8.95 -2.87 -11.10
CA GLN A 231 -9.51 -1.55 -10.84
C GLN A 231 -9.89 -0.81 -12.13
N TYR A 232 -10.75 0.20 -11.97
CA TYR A 232 -10.99 1.24 -12.96
C TYR A 232 -10.48 2.57 -12.44
N TYR A 233 -9.91 3.37 -13.34
CA TYR A 233 -9.48 4.74 -13.06
C TYR A 233 -10.23 5.71 -13.99
N PRO A 234 -11.09 6.59 -13.45
CA PRO A 234 -11.59 6.60 -12.08
C PRO A 234 -12.60 5.47 -11.82
N ASP A 235 -12.75 5.11 -10.55
CA ASP A 235 -13.79 4.19 -10.07
C ASP A 235 -15.11 4.91 -9.73
N LYS A 236 -15.11 6.24 -9.74
CA LYS A 236 -16.27 7.10 -9.53
C LYS A 236 -16.44 8.09 -10.67
N VAL A 237 -17.60 8.02 -11.33
CA VAL A 237 -18.00 8.91 -12.42
C VAL A 237 -19.24 9.69 -12.00
N GLU A 238 -19.20 11.01 -12.06
CA GLU A 238 -20.30 11.88 -11.68
C GLU A 238 -20.80 12.66 -12.90
N VAL A 239 -22.12 12.56 -13.19
CA VAL A 239 -22.80 13.23 -14.30
C VAL A 239 -24.13 13.78 -13.86
N GLN A 240 -24.85 14.51 -14.73
CA GLN A 240 -26.18 15.02 -14.46
C GLN A 240 -27.27 14.26 -15.22
N GLN A 241 -28.46 14.21 -14.67
CA GLN A 241 -29.61 13.63 -15.35
C GLN A 241 -29.86 14.34 -16.68
N GLY A 242 -30.03 13.56 -17.74
CA GLY A 242 -30.22 14.02 -19.12
C GLY A 242 -28.91 14.23 -19.88
N ASP A 243 -27.75 13.86 -19.31
CA ASP A 243 -26.49 13.90 -20.06
C ASP A 243 -26.39 12.69 -21.01
N GLU A 244 -25.88 12.94 -22.20
CA GLU A 244 -25.34 11.94 -23.11
C GLU A 244 -23.87 11.71 -22.74
N VAL A 245 -23.58 10.53 -22.20
CA VAL A 245 -22.29 10.20 -21.64
C VAL A 245 -21.54 9.26 -22.59
N THR A 246 -20.43 9.73 -23.13
CA THR A 246 -19.54 8.93 -23.98
C THR A 246 -18.34 8.47 -23.16
N PHE A 247 -18.17 7.17 -23.08
CA PHE A 247 -17.03 6.53 -22.40
C PHE A 247 -15.95 6.14 -23.40
N HIS A 248 -14.70 6.42 -23.07
CA HIS A 248 -13.52 5.89 -23.71
C HIS A 248 -12.78 5.02 -22.69
N LEU A 249 -12.91 3.71 -22.84
CA LEU A 249 -12.34 2.72 -21.95
C LEU A 249 -11.06 2.15 -22.56
N THR A 250 -9.92 2.38 -21.92
CA THR A 250 -8.61 1.86 -22.34
C THR A 250 -8.14 0.76 -21.40
N ASN A 251 -7.79 -0.39 -21.94
CA ASN A 251 -7.16 -1.49 -21.20
C ASN A 251 -5.64 -1.40 -21.34
N ILE A 252 -4.93 -1.08 -20.27
CA ILE A 252 -3.47 -0.89 -20.27
C ILE A 252 -2.68 -2.13 -19.80
N GLU A 253 -3.33 -3.28 -19.75
CA GLU A 253 -2.68 -4.54 -19.35
C GLU A 253 -1.61 -4.97 -20.34
N GLN A 254 -0.58 -5.64 -19.82
CA GLN A 254 0.56 -6.13 -20.59
C GLN A 254 0.54 -7.66 -20.78
N VAL A 255 -0.57 -8.32 -20.44
CA VAL A 255 -0.75 -9.78 -20.52
C VAL A 255 -1.91 -10.10 -21.45
N SER A 256 -1.71 -10.97 -22.43
CA SER A 256 -2.63 -11.21 -23.55
C SER A 256 -4.01 -11.75 -23.17
N ASP A 257 -4.13 -12.42 -22.05
CA ASP A 257 -5.39 -12.96 -21.55
C ASP A 257 -6.09 -12.06 -20.51
N MET A 258 -5.55 -10.87 -20.27
CA MET A 258 -6.10 -9.89 -19.33
C MET A 258 -7.16 -9.00 -20.00
N ILE A 259 -8.21 -9.64 -20.48
CA ILE A 259 -9.35 -8.96 -21.09
C ILE A 259 -10.28 -8.46 -19.96
N HIS A 260 -10.69 -7.19 -20.05
CA HIS A 260 -11.66 -6.61 -19.12
C HIS A 260 -13.02 -6.41 -19.79
N GLY A 261 -14.07 -6.62 -19.02
CA GLY A 261 -15.41 -6.18 -19.40
C GLY A 261 -15.75 -4.85 -18.71
N PHE A 262 -16.81 -4.20 -19.12
CA PHE A 262 -17.38 -3.03 -18.46
C PHE A 262 -18.90 -3.09 -18.63
N GLY A 263 -19.61 -3.31 -17.56
CA GLY A 263 -21.06 -3.45 -17.57
C GLY A 263 -21.75 -2.44 -16.66
N ILE A 264 -22.81 -1.79 -17.17
CA ILE A 264 -23.76 -0.99 -16.39
C ILE A 264 -25.13 -1.60 -16.68
N ALA A 265 -25.61 -2.49 -15.79
CA ALA A 265 -26.79 -3.32 -16.04
C ALA A 265 -28.05 -2.49 -16.29
N GLU A 266 -28.26 -1.43 -15.53
CA GLU A 266 -29.44 -0.56 -15.61
C GLU A 266 -29.51 0.25 -16.92
N HIS A 267 -28.35 0.42 -17.58
CA HIS A 267 -28.27 1.08 -18.89
C HIS A 267 -28.13 0.08 -20.05
N ASN A 268 -28.31 -1.23 -19.78
CA ASN A 268 -28.13 -2.32 -20.74
C ASN A 268 -26.81 -2.20 -21.52
N MET A 269 -25.76 -1.78 -20.84
CA MET A 269 -24.42 -1.56 -21.38
C MET A 269 -23.49 -2.69 -21.00
N ASN A 270 -22.79 -3.25 -21.98
CA ASN A 270 -21.69 -4.19 -21.77
C ASN A 270 -20.67 -4.04 -22.90
N ALA A 271 -19.44 -3.72 -22.56
CA ALA A 271 -18.31 -3.66 -23.47
C ALA A 271 -17.22 -4.62 -23.01
N ILE A 272 -16.45 -5.13 -23.97
CA ILE A 272 -15.25 -5.95 -23.71
C ILE A 272 -14.07 -5.25 -24.38
N VAL A 273 -12.97 -5.08 -23.66
CA VAL A 273 -11.75 -4.41 -24.12
C VAL A 273 -10.54 -5.32 -23.90
N ALA A 274 -9.83 -5.60 -25.00
CA ALA A 274 -8.61 -6.40 -24.96
C ALA A 274 -7.40 -5.56 -24.49
N PRO A 275 -6.32 -6.20 -24.02
CA PRO A 275 -5.10 -5.49 -23.64
C PRO A 275 -4.58 -4.60 -24.79
N GLY A 276 -4.19 -3.37 -24.45
CA GLY A 276 -3.74 -2.36 -25.42
C GLY A 276 -4.85 -1.73 -26.27
N GLU A 277 -6.11 -2.09 -26.09
CA GLU A 277 -7.24 -1.59 -26.87
C GLU A 277 -7.99 -0.46 -26.13
N THR A 278 -8.63 0.44 -26.91
CA THR A 278 -9.59 1.42 -26.40
C THR A 278 -10.93 1.22 -27.07
N LYS A 279 -12.01 1.21 -26.29
CA LYS A 279 -13.40 1.13 -26.78
C LYS A 279 -14.17 2.39 -26.44
N THR A 280 -14.98 2.84 -27.40
CA THR A 280 -15.93 3.94 -27.20
C THR A 280 -17.36 3.42 -27.21
N PHE A 281 -18.15 3.86 -26.23
CA PHE A 281 -19.57 3.59 -26.13
C PHE A 281 -20.29 4.73 -25.41
N SER A 282 -21.60 4.85 -25.59
CA SER A 282 -22.37 5.94 -25.00
C SER A 282 -23.65 5.42 -24.34
N ILE A 283 -24.09 6.16 -23.33
CA ILE A 283 -25.38 5.97 -22.64
C ILE A 283 -26.05 7.32 -22.45
N THR A 284 -27.37 7.31 -22.31
CA THR A 284 -28.11 8.48 -21.79
C THR A 284 -28.33 8.31 -20.30
N ALA A 285 -27.91 9.27 -19.48
CA ALA A 285 -28.13 9.30 -18.05
C ALA A 285 -29.57 9.77 -17.72
N ASP A 286 -30.58 9.01 -18.10
CA ASP A 286 -31.99 9.41 -18.12
C ASP A 286 -32.62 9.54 -16.72
N LYS A 287 -32.07 8.89 -15.71
CA LYS A 287 -32.60 8.86 -14.34
C LYS A 287 -31.52 9.09 -13.29
N ALA A 288 -31.81 9.99 -12.36
CA ALA A 288 -30.94 10.22 -11.21
C ALA A 288 -30.82 8.97 -10.31
N GLY A 289 -29.62 8.68 -9.85
CA GLY A 289 -29.31 7.51 -9.03
C GLY A 289 -27.82 7.18 -9.00
N VAL A 290 -27.49 6.08 -8.34
CA VAL A 290 -26.14 5.52 -8.32
C VAL A 290 -26.19 4.16 -8.98
N TYR A 291 -25.41 4.00 -10.02
CA TYR A 291 -25.37 2.81 -10.87
C TYR A 291 -23.99 2.17 -10.79
N PRO A 292 -23.87 0.94 -10.29
CA PRO A 292 -22.58 0.26 -10.30
C PRO A 292 -22.18 -0.09 -11.74
N PHE A 293 -20.89 0.10 -12.04
CA PHE A 293 -20.28 -0.55 -13.18
C PHE A 293 -19.22 -1.54 -12.71
N TYR A 294 -19.06 -2.63 -13.42
CA TYR A 294 -18.20 -3.73 -12.98
C TYR A 294 -17.63 -4.49 -14.17
N CYS A 295 -16.53 -5.19 -13.90
CA CYS A 295 -15.91 -6.06 -14.90
C CYS A 295 -16.81 -7.28 -15.13
N THR A 296 -17.21 -7.48 -16.39
CA THR A 296 -18.10 -8.59 -16.80
C THR A 296 -17.35 -9.78 -17.37
N ASN A 297 -16.01 -9.68 -17.50
CA ASN A 297 -15.14 -10.72 -18.02
C ASN A 297 -14.14 -11.15 -16.94
N PHE A 298 -14.11 -12.43 -16.59
CA PHE A 298 -13.18 -12.93 -15.56
C PHE A 298 -11.73 -12.63 -15.94
N CYS A 299 -11.08 -11.75 -15.18
CA CYS A 299 -9.75 -11.22 -15.47
C CYS A 299 -8.68 -11.59 -14.45
N SER A 300 -9.06 -11.88 -13.20
CA SER A 300 -8.10 -12.18 -12.14
C SER A 300 -8.80 -12.79 -10.91
N ALA A 301 -8.02 -13.19 -9.91
CA ALA A 301 -8.56 -13.62 -8.62
C ALA A 301 -9.37 -12.52 -7.91
N LEU A 302 -9.10 -11.24 -8.21
CA LEU A 302 -9.79 -10.08 -7.68
C LEU A 302 -10.85 -9.50 -8.65
N HIS A 303 -11.32 -10.32 -9.58
CA HIS A 303 -12.29 -9.92 -10.60
C HIS A 303 -13.56 -9.28 -10.00
N GLN A 304 -14.07 -9.79 -8.90
CA GLN A 304 -15.28 -9.27 -8.26
C GLN A 304 -15.09 -7.92 -7.57
N GLU A 305 -13.84 -7.54 -7.32
CA GLU A 305 -13.50 -6.25 -6.72
C GLU A 305 -13.34 -5.14 -7.78
N MET A 306 -13.25 -5.52 -9.06
CA MET A 306 -13.11 -4.59 -10.18
C MET A 306 -14.45 -3.95 -10.52
N GLN A 307 -14.78 -2.88 -9.79
CA GLN A 307 -16.05 -2.15 -9.89
C GLN A 307 -15.87 -0.66 -9.64
N GLY A 308 -16.89 0.11 -9.97
CA GLY A 308 -17.00 1.53 -9.69
C GLY A 308 -18.46 1.99 -9.76
N TYR A 309 -18.68 3.30 -9.66
CA TYR A 309 -20.02 3.87 -9.58
C TYR A 309 -20.21 5.04 -10.53
N LEU A 310 -21.26 4.99 -11.33
CA LEU A 310 -21.79 6.13 -12.05
C LEU A 310 -22.86 6.81 -11.18
N GLU A 311 -22.56 7.99 -10.69
CA GLU A 311 -23.49 8.82 -9.94
C GLU A 311 -24.16 9.83 -10.87
N VAL A 312 -25.46 9.66 -11.09
CA VAL A 312 -26.29 10.59 -11.88
C VAL A 312 -26.99 11.54 -10.93
N LYS A 313 -26.53 12.79 -10.88
CA LYS A 313 -27.14 13.83 -10.05
C LYS A 313 -28.48 14.33 -10.64
N PRO A 314 -29.50 14.64 -9.84
CA PRO A 314 -30.70 15.33 -10.33
C PRO A 314 -30.32 16.68 -10.96
N ARG A 315 -31.02 17.04 -12.00
CA ARG A 315 -30.89 18.34 -12.66
C ARG A 315 -31.80 19.38 -12.05
#